data_f1b259103973717b32d218ffcc8057a8
#
_entry.id   f1b259103973717b32d218ffcc8057a8
#
_cell.length_a   1.000
_cell.length_b   1.000
_cell.length_c   1.000
_cell.angle_alpha   90.00
_cell.angle_beta   90.00
_cell.angle_gamma   90.00
#
_symmetry.space_group_name_H-M   'P 1'
#
loop_
_entity.id
_entity.type
_entity.pdbx_description
1 polymer ?
#
loop_
_entity_poly.entity_id
_entity_poly.type
_entity_poly.pdbx_seq_one_letter_code
_entity_poly.pdbx_strand_id
1 'polypeptide(L)'
;MSDAWLTDARLKLESLLDAFDLHGDTLVSAKLATVVELLDAKPDTTLGHAVTNNGRGSLAPGMEVGTFKAMNPLIAKLSRVMTLSQEECAALEAICQDVRQIGARRDIIRDGDRPERVHLILSGWACRYKIMKNGKRQITALLLPGDFCDLHVGMLDRMDHAIGAITATAFAYVDRAQFQELTRTRPAIMRALWWVTLVDEGVLRSWLVSLGIRTARERIAHLICELRERMGNIDGEHGGQFAMPLTQQDLAEALGLTAVHINRVVRQLMKERVLEISKGQVTVLDLSALKEIAEFDPSYLHAQSIDTQ
;
A
#
# COMPACT_ATOMS: atom_id res chain seq x y z
N MET A 1 -1.64 40.56 8.56
CA MET A 1 -0.26 40.02 8.51
C MET A 1 0.10 39.89 7.03
N SER A 2 1.26 40.37 6.59
CA SER A 2 1.63 40.33 5.16
C SER A 2 2.07 38.93 4.76
N ASP A 3 1.76 38.51 3.53
CA ASP A 3 2.15 37.21 2.96
C ASP A 3 3.68 36.97 3.04
N ALA A 4 4.46 38.05 3.00
CA ALA A 4 5.92 37.98 3.13
C ALA A 4 6.39 37.50 4.52
N TRP A 5 5.71 37.92 5.60
CA TRP A 5 6.04 37.46 6.96
C TRP A 5 5.71 35.97 7.16
N LEU A 6 4.58 35.52 6.63
CA LEU A 6 4.18 34.10 6.68
C LEU A 6 5.17 33.22 5.91
N THR A 7 5.65 33.68 4.77
CA THR A 7 6.65 32.97 3.96
C THR A 7 8.00 32.88 4.68
N ASP A 8 8.47 33.97 5.31
CA ASP A 8 9.72 33.98 6.08
C ASP A 8 9.65 33.11 7.34
N ALA A 9 8.54 33.19 8.08
CA ALA A 9 8.29 32.37 9.27
C ALA A 9 8.27 30.87 8.91
N ARG A 10 7.67 30.52 7.78
CA ARG A 10 7.64 29.15 7.27
C ARG A 10 9.02 28.63 6.94
N LEU A 11 9.83 29.37 6.17
CA LEU A 11 11.19 28.97 5.82
C LEU A 11 12.07 28.73 7.05
N LYS A 12 11.93 29.57 8.08
CA LYS A 12 12.63 29.42 9.36
C LYS A 12 12.19 28.17 10.14
N LEU A 13 10.89 27.87 10.15
CA LEU A 13 10.35 26.67 10.78
C LEU A 13 10.78 25.39 10.05
N GLU A 14 10.81 25.40 8.72
CA GLU A 14 11.28 24.26 7.92
C GLU A 14 12.79 24.01 8.16
N SER A 15 13.61 25.08 8.27
CA SER A 15 15.04 24.95 8.60
C SER A 15 15.28 24.38 10.01
N LEU A 16 14.45 24.76 11.00
CA LEU A 16 14.52 24.21 12.35
C LEU A 16 14.11 22.72 12.38
N LEU A 17 13.07 22.34 11.62
CA LEU A 17 12.66 20.95 11.47
C LEU A 17 13.79 20.08 10.94
N ASP A 18 14.50 20.55 9.90
CA ASP A 18 15.65 19.84 9.35
C ASP A 18 16.75 19.63 10.39
N ALA A 19 17.02 20.65 11.21
CA ALA A 19 18.04 20.57 12.25
C ALA A 19 17.67 19.55 13.36
N PHE A 20 16.39 19.48 13.74
CA PHE A 20 15.92 18.56 14.77
C PHE A 20 15.78 17.11 14.26
N ASP A 21 15.39 16.90 13.00
CA ASP A 21 15.38 15.58 12.38
C ASP A 21 16.80 14.96 12.29
N LEU A 22 17.81 15.78 12.00
CA LEU A 22 19.21 15.37 12.01
C LEU A 22 19.72 14.94 13.41
N HIS A 23 19.13 15.46 14.48
CA HIS A 23 19.51 15.13 15.87
C HIS A 23 18.59 14.09 16.51
N GLY A 24 17.57 13.59 15.81
CA GLY A 24 16.67 12.52 16.28
C GLY A 24 15.66 12.95 17.35
N ASP A 25 15.43 14.27 17.56
CA ASP A 25 14.45 14.77 18.52
C ASP A 25 13.05 14.79 17.93
N THR A 26 12.40 13.63 17.92
CA THR A 26 11.12 13.37 17.28
C THR A 26 9.93 14.13 17.92
N LEU A 27 10.02 14.55 19.20
CA LEU A 27 8.92 15.27 19.85
C LEU A 27 8.87 16.74 19.42
N VAL A 28 10.03 17.35 19.24
CA VAL A 28 10.13 18.75 18.77
C VAL A 28 9.78 18.80 17.29
N SER A 29 10.26 17.87 16.47
CA SER A 29 9.91 17.74 15.05
C SER A 29 8.40 17.59 14.85
N ALA A 30 7.71 16.74 15.64
CA ALA A 30 6.26 16.56 15.55
C ALA A 30 5.46 17.83 15.90
N LYS A 31 5.88 18.58 16.92
CA LYS A 31 5.23 19.84 17.32
C LYS A 31 5.45 20.96 16.30
N LEU A 32 6.64 21.08 15.74
CA LEU A 32 6.94 22.05 14.68
C LEU A 32 6.17 21.72 13.39
N ALA A 33 6.02 20.43 13.05
CA ALA A 33 5.21 19.98 11.93
C ALA A 33 3.75 20.44 12.02
N THR A 34 3.15 20.32 13.23
CA THR A 34 1.78 20.79 13.49
C THR A 34 1.64 22.30 13.28
N VAL A 35 2.65 23.10 13.65
CA VAL A 35 2.63 24.56 13.45
C VAL A 35 2.73 24.91 11.96
N VAL A 36 3.53 24.19 11.17
CA VAL A 36 3.61 24.39 9.71
C VAL A 36 2.27 24.05 9.04
N GLU A 37 1.62 22.95 9.43
CA GLU A 37 0.28 22.58 8.92
C GLU A 37 -0.79 23.65 9.24
N LEU A 38 -0.74 24.24 10.42
CA LEU A 38 -1.66 25.32 10.81
C LEU A 38 -1.43 26.61 10.01
N LEU A 39 -0.20 26.87 9.57
CA LEU A 39 0.12 28.02 8.70
C LEU A 39 -0.31 27.79 7.24
N ASP A 40 -0.42 26.53 6.80
CA ASP A 40 -0.89 26.16 5.45
C ASP A 40 -2.43 26.09 5.35
N ALA A 41 -3.15 25.96 6.47
CA ALA A 41 -4.60 25.95 6.52
C ALA A 41 -5.17 27.34 6.19
N LYS A 42 -5.64 27.54 4.95
CA LYS A 42 -6.47 28.71 4.62
C LYS A 42 -7.76 28.66 5.45
N PRO A 43 -8.22 29.77 6.03
CA PRO A 43 -9.52 29.78 6.70
C PRO A 43 -10.62 29.48 5.69
N ASP A 44 -11.32 28.37 5.91
CA ASP A 44 -12.47 27.95 5.10
C ASP A 44 -13.65 28.90 5.39
N THR A 45 -13.90 29.84 4.48
CA THR A 45 -15.07 30.73 4.50
C THR A 45 -16.19 30.08 3.71
N THR A 46 -16.86 29.07 4.29
CA THR A 46 -18.24 28.74 3.91
C THR A 46 -18.91 27.88 4.99
N LEU A 47 -19.42 28.56 6.02
CA LEU A 47 -20.53 28.05 6.81
C LEU A 47 -21.82 28.63 6.21
N GLY A 48 -22.70 27.77 5.75
CA GLY A 48 -24.04 28.21 5.37
C GLY A 48 -24.86 27.19 4.61
N HIS A 49 -25.80 26.60 5.33
CA HIS A 49 -27.07 26.01 4.91
C HIS A 49 -27.17 24.49 4.70
N ALA A 50 -27.68 23.88 5.76
CA ALA A 50 -28.51 22.70 5.70
C ALA A 50 -29.81 22.99 4.93
N VAL A 51 -30.20 22.13 3.99
CA VAL A 51 -31.63 21.87 3.66
C VAL A 51 -31.80 20.43 3.22
N THR A 52 -32.70 19.79 3.89
CA THR A 52 -33.45 18.57 3.64
C THR A 52 -34.04 18.50 2.22
N ASN A 53 -34.05 17.38 1.51
CA ASN A 53 -35.26 16.59 1.34
C ASN A 53 -35.18 15.51 0.26
N ASN A 54 -35.74 14.37 0.55
CA ASN A 54 -36.46 13.37 -0.24
C ASN A 54 -36.51 13.49 -1.76
N GLY A 55 -36.11 12.40 -2.41
CA GLY A 55 -36.42 12.12 -3.81
C GLY A 55 -36.30 10.65 -4.14
N ARG A 56 -37.36 9.85 -3.94
CA ARG A 56 -37.51 8.50 -4.51
C ARG A 56 -37.53 8.64 -6.01
N GLY A 57 -36.53 8.15 -6.71
CA GLY A 57 -36.47 7.95 -8.15
C GLY A 57 -36.58 6.46 -8.48
N SER A 58 -37.68 6.09 -9.07
CA SER A 58 -38.03 4.78 -9.63
C SER A 58 -36.99 4.34 -10.66
N LEU A 59 -36.40 3.16 -10.47
CA LEU A 59 -35.56 2.47 -11.45
C LEU A 59 -36.46 1.72 -12.42
N ALA A 60 -36.29 2.00 -13.73
CA ALA A 60 -36.89 1.25 -14.80
C ALA A 60 -36.31 -0.17 -14.90
N PRO A 61 -37.10 -1.21 -15.20
CA PRO A 61 -36.61 -2.58 -15.34
C PRO A 61 -36.12 -2.81 -16.78
N GLY A 62 -34.94 -3.43 -16.89
CA GLY A 62 -34.49 -4.06 -18.12
C GLY A 62 -33.16 -3.60 -18.68
N MET A 63 -32.08 -3.93 -17.97
CA MET A 63 -30.77 -4.22 -18.59
C MET A 63 -30.11 -5.27 -17.74
N GLU A 64 -30.06 -6.51 -18.21
CA GLU A 64 -29.18 -7.52 -17.69
C GLU A 64 -27.74 -7.04 -17.94
N VAL A 65 -27.13 -6.47 -16.91
CA VAL A 65 -25.68 -6.25 -16.86
C VAL A 65 -25.07 -7.63 -16.76
N GLY A 66 -24.57 -8.15 -17.87
CA GLY A 66 -23.73 -9.32 -17.89
C GLY A 66 -22.62 -9.11 -16.87
N THR A 67 -22.66 -9.83 -15.77
CA THR A 67 -21.64 -9.83 -14.73
C THR A 67 -20.38 -10.37 -15.35
N PHE A 68 -19.51 -9.49 -15.88
CA PHE A 68 -18.11 -9.82 -16.04
C PHE A 68 -17.59 -10.09 -14.62
N LYS A 69 -17.56 -11.36 -14.24
CA LYS A 69 -16.93 -11.77 -12.98
C LYS A 69 -15.45 -11.34 -13.07
N ALA A 70 -15.10 -10.28 -12.39
CA ALA A 70 -13.73 -9.80 -12.37
C ALA A 70 -12.83 -10.96 -11.94
N MET A 71 -11.76 -11.21 -12.70
CA MET A 71 -10.83 -12.31 -12.42
C MET A 71 -10.29 -12.14 -11.01
N ASN A 72 -10.21 -13.24 -10.25
CA ASN A 72 -9.63 -13.25 -8.91
C ASN A 72 -8.20 -12.66 -8.95
N PRO A 73 -7.89 -11.62 -8.16
CA PRO A 73 -6.61 -10.93 -8.24
C PRO A 73 -5.40 -11.83 -7.92
N LEU A 74 -5.57 -12.88 -7.13
CA LEU A 74 -4.53 -13.88 -6.91
C LEU A 74 -4.23 -14.64 -8.21
N ILE A 75 -5.27 -15.12 -8.90
CA ILE A 75 -5.12 -15.82 -10.17
C ILE A 75 -4.47 -14.90 -11.20
N ALA A 76 -4.95 -13.65 -11.29
CA ALA A 76 -4.34 -12.65 -12.17
C ALA A 76 -2.85 -12.45 -11.89
N LYS A 77 -2.46 -12.37 -10.62
CA LYS A 77 -1.06 -12.23 -10.19
C LYS A 77 -0.23 -13.46 -10.53
N LEU A 78 -0.71 -14.66 -10.23
CA LEU A 78 0.02 -15.90 -10.46
C LEU A 78 0.16 -16.26 -11.95
N SER A 79 -0.89 -16.01 -12.75
CA SER A 79 -0.89 -16.30 -14.19
C SER A 79 0.17 -15.55 -15.01
N ARG A 80 0.85 -14.59 -14.42
CA ARG A 80 1.95 -13.84 -15.07
C ARG A 80 3.29 -14.53 -14.98
N VAL A 81 3.46 -15.35 -13.95
CA VAL A 81 4.73 -16.00 -13.66
C VAL A 81 4.69 -17.50 -13.88
N MET A 82 3.48 -18.04 -14.02
CA MET A 82 3.27 -19.47 -14.28
C MET A 82 1.97 -19.73 -15.01
N THR A 83 1.93 -20.86 -15.71
CA THR A 83 0.71 -21.37 -16.32
C THR A 83 -0.11 -22.15 -15.30
N LEU A 84 -1.32 -21.66 -15.00
CA LEU A 84 -2.28 -22.36 -14.15
C LEU A 84 -3.30 -23.08 -15.03
N SER A 85 -3.56 -24.34 -14.74
CA SER A 85 -4.66 -25.09 -15.38
C SER A 85 -6.04 -24.55 -14.93
N GLN A 86 -7.06 -24.88 -15.72
CA GLN A 86 -8.44 -24.52 -15.35
C GLN A 86 -8.86 -25.09 -13.99
N GLU A 87 -8.39 -26.31 -13.66
CA GLU A 87 -8.67 -26.95 -12.37
C GLU A 87 -7.98 -26.22 -11.20
N GLU A 88 -6.76 -25.74 -11.41
CA GLU A 88 -6.02 -24.96 -10.41
C GLU A 88 -6.66 -23.59 -10.17
N CYS A 89 -7.08 -22.92 -11.25
CA CYS A 89 -7.84 -21.67 -11.13
C CYS A 89 -9.15 -21.88 -10.39
N ALA A 90 -9.91 -22.94 -10.71
CA ALA A 90 -11.16 -23.27 -10.02
C ALA A 90 -10.92 -23.58 -8.53
N ALA A 91 -9.84 -24.28 -8.19
CA ALA A 91 -9.50 -24.59 -6.81
C ALA A 91 -9.09 -23.33 -6.01
N LEU A 92 -8.33 -22.41 -6.62
CA LEU A 92 -8.02 -21.11 -6.01
C LEU A 92 -9.26 -20.23 -5.84
N GLU A 93 -10.20 -20.25 -6.79
CA GLU A 93 -11.49 -19.57 -6.62
C GLU A 93 -12.32 -20.17 -5.49
N ALA A 94 -12.33 -21.49 -5.36
CA ALA A 94 -13.13 -22.17 -4.36
C ALA A 94 -12.73 -21.83 -2.91
N ILE A 95 -11.45 -21.66 -2.62
CA ILE A 95 -10.98 -21.26 -1.28
C ILE A 95 -11.25 -19.78 -0.96
N CYS A 96 -11.59 -18.95 -1.95
CA CYS A 96 -11.83 -17.53 -1.79
C CYS A 96 -13.33 -17.16 -1.64
N GLN A 97 -14.21 -18.10 -1.33
CA GLN A 97 -15.67 -17.87 -1.32
C GLN A 97 -16.16 -17.11 -0.07
N ASP A 98 -15.54 -17.29 1.11
CA ASP A 98 -15.88 -16.52 2.32
C ASP A 98 -15.24 -15.14 2.25
N VAL A 99 -15.96 -14.18 1.66
CA VAL A 99 -15.48 -12.81 1.49
C VAL A 99 -15.95 -11.96 2.67
N ARG A 100 -15.02 -11.27 3.30
CA ARG A 100 -15.25 -10.30 4.37
C ARG A 100 -14.90 -8.90 3.91
N GLN A 101 -15.56 -7.92 4.50
CA GLN A 101 -15.30 -6.51 4.27
C GLN A 101 -14.97 -5.80 5.58
N ILE A 102 -14.01 -4.90 5.52
CA ILE A 102 -13.61 -4.07 6.65
C ILE A 102 -13.47 -2.62 6.21
N GLY A 103 -13.87 -1.69 7.07
CA GLY A 103 -13.71 -0.26 6.82
C GLY A 103 -12.25 0.17 6.87
N ALA A 104 -11.94 1.31 6.23
CA ALA A 104 -10.62 1.91 6.28
C ALA A 104 -10.15 2.13 7.74
N ARG A 105 -8.85 2.00 7.96
CA ARG A 105 -8.20 2.23 9.26
C ARG A 105 -8.65 1.30 10.39
N ARG A 106 -9.07 0.09 10.03
CA ARG A 106 -9.45 -0.97 10.98
C ARG A 106 -8.50 -2.14 10.83
N ASP A 107 -8.26 -2.86 11.94
CA ASP A 107 -7.40 -4.04 11.94
C ASP A 107 -8.14 -5.27 11.45
N ILE A 108 -7.53 -5.99 10.51
CA ILE A 108 -7.93 -7.33 10.09
C ILE A 108 -7.46 -8.35 11.13
N ILE A 109 -6.20 -8.23 11.56
CA ILE A 109 -5.57 -9.05 12.61
C ILE A 109 -4.74 -8.13 13.49
N ARG A 110 -4.72 -8.41 14.80
CA ARG A 110 -3.88 -7.68 15.77
C ARG A 110 -2.60 -8.45 16.09
N ASP A 111 -1.57 -7.72 16.48
CA ASP A 111 -0.37 -8.29 17.09
C ASP A 111 -0.74 -9.13 18.33
N GLY A 112 -0.24 -10.35 18.41
CA GLY A 112 -0.52 -11.30 19.48
C GLY A 112 -1.79 -12.16 19.31
N ASP A 113 -2.65 -11.87 18.31
CA ASP A 113 -3.80 -12.72 18.00
C ASP A 113 -3.34 -14.12 17.57
N ARG A 114 -4.18 -15.14 17.82
CA ARG A 114 -3.99 -16.48 17.26
C ARG A 114 -4.54 -16.54 15.84
N PRO A 115 -3.72 -16.83 14.84
CA PRO A 115 -4.18 -16.88 13.47
C PRO A 115 -4.90 -18.23 13.22
N GLU A 116 -6.20 -18.18 13.00
CA GLU A 116 -7.01 -19.37 12.70
C GLU A 116 -7.22 -19.59 11.21
N ARG A 117 -7.01 -18.53 10.40
CA ARG A 117 -7.32 -18.53 8.98
C ARG A 117 -6.31 -17.74 8.18
N VAL A 118 -6.21 -18.05 6.90
CA VAL A 118 -5.39 -17.30 5.95
C VAL A 118 -6.24 -16.18 5.32
N HIS A 119 -5.67 -14.99 5.18
CA HIS A 119 -6.36 -13.84 4.60
C HIS A 119 -5.70 -13.44 3.28
N LEU A 120 -6.52 -13.29 2.24
CA LEU A 120 -6.10 -12.83 0.91
C LEU A 120 -6.81 -11.54 0.58
N ILE A 121 -6.09 -10.49 0.24
CA ILE A 121 -6.68 -9.21 -0.19
C ILE A 121 -7.31 -9.36 -1.57
N LEU A 122 -8.60 -9.05 -1.68
CA LEU A 122 -9.35 -9.10 -2.95
C LEU A 122 -9.55 -7.71 -3.55
N SER A 123 -9.75 -6.70 -2.71
CA SER A 123 -9.84 -5.30 -3.14
C SER A 123 -9.46 -4.36 -2.01
N GLY A 124 -9.10 -3.13 -2.35
CA GLY A 124 -8.58 -2.16 -1.38
C GLY A 124 -7.10 -2.37 -1.07
N TRP A 125 -6.59 -1.65 -0.08
CA TRP A 125 -5.20 -1.68 0.36
C TRP A 125 -5.12 -1.97 1.84
N ALA A 126 -4.17 -2.80 2.25
CA ALA A 126 -3.85 -3.09 3.63
C ALA A 126 -2.33 -2.96 3.87
N CYS A 127 -1.90 -3.09 5.11
CA CYS A 127 -0.49 -3.09 5.47
C CYS A 127 -0.21 -4.03 6.64
N ARG A 128 0.99 -4.60 6.66
CA ARG A 128 1.57 -5.17 7.88
C ARG A 128 2.26 -4.07 8.66
N TYR A 129 2.08 -4.03 9.98
CA TYR A 129 2.70 -3.01 10.80
C TYR A 129 2.98 -3.49 12.22
N LYS A 130 3.92 -2.82 12.88
CA LYS A 130 4.24 -3.00 14.30
C LYS A 130 4.09 -1.67 15.03
N ILE A 131 3.55 -1.71 16.24
CA ILE A 131 3.54 -0.56 17.16
C ILE A 131 4.57 -0.82 18.27
N MET A 132 5.48 0.11 18.46
CA MET A 132 6.47 0.06 19.51
C MET A 132 5.88 0.55 20.83
N LYS A 133 6.54 0.23 21.97
CA LYS A 133 6.10 0.65 23.32
C LYS A 133 5.94 2.18 23.48
N ASN A 134 6.65 2.97 22.68
CA ASN A 134 6.53 4.43 22.65
C ASN A 134 5.39 4.94 21.77
N GLY A 135 4.54 4.07 21.26
CA GLY A 135 3.40 4.39 20.39
C GLY A 135 3.75 4.62 18.92
N LYS A 136 5.03 4.60 18.53
CA LYS A 136 5.41 4.73 17.12
C LYS A 136 4.99 3.49 16.35
N ARG A 137 4.36 3.71 15.18
CA ARG A 137 3.95 2.69 14.23
C ARG A 137 4.97 2.61 13.09
N GLN A 138 5.38 1.40 12.73
CA GLN A 138 6.16 1.13 11.53
C GLN A 138 5.38 0.21 10.61
N ILE A 139 5.13 0.65 9.38
CA ILE A 139 4.61 -0.20 8.31
C ILE A 139 5.79 -1.00 7.75
N THR A 140 5.63 -2.32 7.70
CA THR A 140 6.67 -3.25 7.23
C THR A 140 6.36 -3.84 5.87
N ALA A 141 5.10 -3.77 5.41
CA ALA A 141 4.70 -4.14 4.06
C ALA A 141 3.39 -3.46 3.67
N LEU A 142 3.22 -3.18 2.39
CA LEU A 142 1.96 -2.78 1.77
C LEU A 142 1.35 -4.01 1.07
N LEU A 143 0.08 -4.26 1.33
CA LEU A 143 -0.68 -5.40 0.82
C LEU A 143 -1.69 -4.90 -0.21
N LEU A 144 -1.58 -5.42 -1.42
CA LEU A 144 -2.38 -5.07 -2.59
C LEU A 144 -3.35 -6.22 -2.94
N PRO A 145 -4.34 -6.03 -3.81
CA PRO A 145 -5.17 -7.12 -4.30
C PRO A 145 -4.33 -8.27 -4.87
N GLY A 146 -4.60 -9.49 -4.43
CA GLY A 146 -3.82 -10.69 -4.74
C GLY A 146 -2.68 -10.98 -3.77
N ASP A 147 -2.45 -10.14 -2.74
CA ASP A 147 -1.47 -10.42 -1.69
C ASP A 147 -2.10 -11.15 -0.51
N PHE A 148 -1.37 -12.13 0.02
CA PHE A 148 -1.72 -12.77 1.29
C PHE A 148 -1.27 -11.90 2.46
N CYS A 149 -2.12 -11.81 3.47
CA CYS A 149 -1.77 -11.11 4.71
C CYS A 149 -0.78 -11.91 5.54
N ASP A 150 -0.93 -13.23 5.55
CA ASP A 150 -0.36 -14.13 6.55
C ASP A 150 -0.33 -15.59 6.03
N LEU A 151 0.39 -15.83 4.95
CA LEU A 151 0.43 -17.15 4.27
C LEU A 151 0.85 -18.29 5.21
N HIS A 152 1.67 -17.99 6.23
CA HIS A 152 2.27 -18.97 7.14
C HIS A 152 1.52 -19.16 8.47
N VAL A 153 0.29 -18.65 8.60
CA VAL A 153 -0.52 -18.79 9.84
C VAL A 153 -0.60 -20.22 10.39
N GLY A 154 -0.52 -21.20 9.48
CA GLY A 154 -0.54 -22.60 9.86
C GLY A 154 0.60 -23.05 10.77
N MET A 155 1.70 -22.28 10.81
CA MET A 155 2.92 -22.57 11.56
C MET A 155 3.11 -21.65 12.77
N LEU A 156 2.33 -20.57 12.87
CA LEU A 156 2.45 -19.59 13.95
C LEU A 156 1.47 -19.91 15.07
N ASP A 157 1.94 -19.82 16.32
CA ASP A 157 1.05 -19.86 17.49
C ASP A 157 0.39 -18.50 17.71
N ARG A 158 1.12 -17.42 17.46
CA ARG A 158 0.64 -16.02 17.57
C ARG A 158 1.23 -15.16 16.48
N MET A 159 0.44 -14.16 16.09
CA MET A 159 0.92 -13.10 15.19
C MET A 159 1.95 -12.23 15.89
N ASP A 160 3.05 -11.96 15.23
CA ASP A 160 4.13 -11.08 15.69
C ASP A 160 4.01 -9.64 15.15
N HIS A 161 2.97 -9.37 14.36
CA HIS A 161 2.64 -8.08 13.76
C HIS A 161 1.12 -7.95 13.59
N ALA A 162 0.65 -6.73 13.36
CA ALA A 162 -0.74 -6.45 13.02
C ALA A 162 -0.92 -6.26 11.51
N ILE A 163 -2.14 -6.50 11.04
CA ILE A 163 -2.57 -6.24 9.66
C ILE A 163 -3.75 -5.29 9.71
N GLY A 164 -3.56 -4.09 9.14
CA GLY A 164 -4.56 -3.03 9.12
C GLY A 164 -4.99 -2.65 7.70
N ALA A 165 -6.27 -2.42 7.51
CA ALA A 165 -6.82 -1.88 6.27
C ALA A 165 -6.45 -0.40 6.13
N ILE A 166 -5.83 -0.02 5.03
CA ILE A 166 -5.53 1.38 4.69
C ILE A 166 -6.79 2.04 4.12
N THR A 167 -7.45 1.37 3.17
CA THR A 167 -8.74 1.76 2.59
C THR A 167 -9.85 0.82 3.05
N ALA A 168 -11.09 1.04 2.64
CA ALA A 168 -12.10 -0.01 2.69
C ALA A 168 -11.59 -1.21 1.89
N THR A 169 -11.54 -2.38 2.51
CA THR A 169 -10.85 -3.57 1.99
C THR A 169 -11.78 -4.77 2.04
N ALA A 170 -11.85 -5.52 0.93
CA ALA A 170 -12.43 -6.86 0.91
C ALA A 170 -11.31 -7.90 0.88
N PHE A 171 -11.46 -8.95 1.68
CA PHE A 171 -10.50 -10.05 1.75
C PHE A 171 -11.21 -11.40 1.82
N ALA A 172 -10.59 -12.43 1.25
CA ALA A 172 -11.04 -13.80 1.43
C ALA A 172 -10.54 -14.33 2.78
N TYR A 173 -11.44 -15.01 3.48
CA TYR A 173 -11.21 -15.61 4.78
C TYR A 173 -11.09 -17.13 4.59
N VAL A 174 -9.86 -17.58 4.32
CA VAL A 174 -9.58 -18.95 3.88
C VAL A 174 -9.38 -19.87 5.09
N ASP A 175 -10.15 -20.94 5.14
CA ASP A 175 -10.02 -21.96 6.21
C ASP A 175 -8.65 -22.66 6.14
N ARG A 176 -8.01 -22.83 7.30
CA ARG A 176 -6.68 -23.43 7.42
C ARG A 176 -6.64 -24.86 6.86
N ALA A 177 -7.66 -25.67 7.13
CA ALA A 177 -7.69 -27.04 6.67
C ALA A 177 -7.86 -27.12 5.15
N GLN A 178 -8.73 -26.26 4.57
CA GLN A 178 -8.88 -26.14 3.13
C GLN A 178 -7.60 -25.68 2.45
N PHE A 179 -6.89 -24.72 3.04
CA PHE A 179 -5.62 -24.23 2.54
C PHE A 179 -4.53 -25.30 2.57
N GLN A 180 -4.43 -26.05 3.67
CA GLN A 180 -3.50 -27.17 3.81
C GLN A 180 -3.80 -28.29 2.81
N GLU A 181 -5.07 -28.65 2.62
CA GLU A 181 -5.47 -29.65 1.64
C GLU A 181 -5.15 -29.23 0.20
N LEU A 182 -5.42 -27.96 -0.13
CA LEU A 182 -5.07 -27.39 -1.43
C LEU A 182 -3.57 -27.52 -1.71
N THR A 183 -2.73 -27.10 -0.78
CA THR A 183 -1.27 -27.13 -0.94
C THR A 183 -0.70 -28.54 -0.96
N ARG A 184 -1.31 -29.48 -0.23
CA ARG A 184 -0.91 -30.88 -0.18
C ARG A 184 -1.21 -31.62 -1.49
N THR A 185 -2.37 -31.32 -2.11
CA THR A 185 -2.86 -32.06 -3.28
C THR A 185 -2.49 -31.45 -4.62
N ARG A 186 -2.00 -30.20 -4.65
CA ARG A 186 -1.71 -29.45 -5.87
C ARG A 186 -0.29 -28.84 -5.84
N PRO A 187 0.72 -29.60 -6.31
CA PRO A 187 2.13 -29.16 -6.27
C PRO A 187 2.39 -27.86 -7.03
N ALA A 188 1.67 -27.59 -8.12
CA ALA A 188 1.82 -26.34 -8.88
C ALA A 188 1.36 -25.14 -8.05
N ILE A 189 0.23 -25.25 -7.34
CA ILE A 189 -0.24 -24.20 -6.42
C ILE A 189 0.78 -24.01 -5.28
N MET A 190 1.33 -25.07 -4.73
CA MET A 190 2.35 -24.98 -3.69
C MET A 190 3.59 -24.23 -4.18
N ARG A 191 4.07 -24.49 -5.40
CA ARG A 191 5.17 -23.73 -6.03
C ARG A 191 4.81 -22.27 -6.22
N ALA A 192 3.57 -21.97 -6.65
CA ALA A 192 3.07 -20.62 -6.77
C ALA A 192 3.11 -19.84 -5.45
N LEU A 193 2.72 -20.49 -4.37
CA LEU A 193 2.71 -19.89 -3.02
C LEU A 193 4.14 -19.70 -2.47
N TRP A 194 5.08 -20.58 -2.78
CA TRP A 194 6.49 -20.37 -2.49
C TRP A 194 7.05 -19.15 -3.25
N TRP A 195 6.68 -19.00 -4.52
CA TRP A 195 7.06 -17.80 -5.26
C TRP A 195 6.49 -16.53 -4.61
N VAL A 196 5.21 -16.53 -4.18
CA VAL A 196 4.63 -15.38 -3.44
C VAL A 196 5.46 -15.06 -2.20
N THR A 197 5.86 -16.07 -1.42
CA THR A 197 6.70 -15.89 -0.24
C THR A 197 8.07 -15.31 -0.61
N LEU A 198 8.70 -15.80 -1.68
CA LEU A 198 10.00 -15.32 -2.15
C LEU A 198 9.93 -13.84 -2.56
N VAL A 199 8.86 -13.43 -3.25
CA VAL A 199 8.63 -12.02 -3.61
C VAL A 199 8.44 -11.16 -2.33
N ASP A 200 7.63 -11.63 -1.40
CA ASP A 200 7.39 -10.93 -0.12
C ASP A 200 8.70 -10.70 0.65
N GLU A 201 9.54 -11.73 0.71
CA GLU A 201 10.87 -11.67 1.32
C GLU A 201 11.82 -10.75 0.54
N GLY A 202 11.77 -10.77 -0.80
CA GLY A 202 12.51 -9.86 -1.67
C GLY A 202 12.15 -8.39 -1.43
N VAL A 203 10.85 -8.08 -1.33
CA VAL A 203 10.35 -6.75 -0.98
C VAL A 203 10.84 -6.33 0.39
N LEU A 204 10.76 -7.20 1.41
CA LEU A 204 11.23 -6.91 2.75
C LEU A 204 12.74 -6.60 2.78
N ARG A 205 13.56 -7.40 2.08
CA ARG A 205 15.01 -7.13 1.95
C ARG A 205 15.28 -5.79 1.27
N SER A 206 14.54 -5.46 0.20
CA SER A 206 14.66 -4.17 -0.49
C SER A 206 14.28 -2.98 0.39
N TRP A 207 13.23 -3.13 1.21
CA TRP A 207 12.86 -2.11 2.20
C TRP A 207 13.90 -1.93 3.29
N LEU A 208 14.51 -3.02 3.76
CA LEU A 208 15.60 -2.96 4.75
C LEU A 208 16.80 -2.15 4.20
N VAL A 209 17.20 -2.42 2.95
CA VAL A 209 18.25 -1.63 2.27
C VAL A 209 17.83 -0.17 2.13
N SER A 210 16.56 0.09 1.75
CA SER A 210 16.02 1.44 1.66
C SER A 210 16.16 2.19 2.99
N LEU A 211 15.71 1.59 4.09
CA LEU A 211 15.76 2.20 5.42
C LEU A 211 17.20 2.43 5.91
N GLY A 212 18.14 1.55 5.54
CA GLY A 212 19.51 1.62 6.02
C GLY A 212 20.41 2.58 5.24
N ILE A 213 20.25 2.69 3.92
CA ILE A 213 21.26 3.34 3.07
C ILE A 213 20.68 4.48 2.23
N ARG A 214 19.44 4.34 1.69
CA ARG A 214 18.88 5.32 0.76
C ARG A 214 18.51 6.63 1.45
N THR A 215 18.72 7.74 0.77
CA THR A 215 18.21 9.05 1.18
C THR A 215 16.68 9.08 1.12
N ALA A 216 16.03 10.07 1.73
CA ALA A 216 14.58 10.22 1.70
C ALA A 216 14.03 10.29 0.27
N ARG A 217 14.74 10.96 -0.64
CA ARG A 217 14.38 11.10 -2.05
C ARG A 217 14.41 9.74 -2.76
N GLU A 218 15.47 9.00 -2.60
CA GLU A 218 15.63 7.66 -3.17
C GLU A 218 14.60 6.68 -2.61
N ARG A 219 14.29 6.73 -1.30
CA ARG A 219 13.27 5.88 -0.66
C ARG A 219 11.89 6.09 -1.26
N ILE A 220 11.48 7.36 -1.42
CA ILE A 220 10.17 7.70 -2.00
C ILE A 220 10.12 7.27 -3.47
N ALA A 221 11.16 7.58 -4.26
CA ALA A 221 11.23 7.19 -5.65
C ALA A 221 11.20 5.65 -5.80
N HIS A 222 11.95 4.93 -4.97
CA HIS A 222 11.98 3.47 -4.97
C HIS A 222 10.62 2.85 -4.64
N LEU A 223 9.93 3.34 -3.60
CA LEU A 223 8.59 2.86 -3.26
C LEU A 223 7.59 3.09 -4.40
N ILE A 224 7.65 4.25 -5.07
CA ILE A 224 6.76 4.55 -6.21
C ILE A 224 7.07 3.62 -7.39
N CYS A 225 8.35 3.35 -7.70
CA CYS A 225 8.73 2.37 -8.72
C CYS A 225 8.21 0.96 -8.38
N GLU A 226 8.41 0.51 -7.13
CA GLU A 226 7.92 -0.79 -6.66
C GLU A 226 6.40 -0.92 -6.80
N LEU A 227 5.66 0.07 -6.28
CA LEU A 227 4.20 0.06 -6.35
C LEU A 227 3.72 0.06 -7.80
N ARG A 228 4.34 0.86 -8.68
CA ARG A 228 4.02 0.87 -10.10
C ARG A 228 4.20 -0.51 -10.75
N GLU A 229 5.32 -1.18 -10.50
CA GLU A 229 5.55 -2.54 -11.02
C GLU A 229 4.52 -3.53 -10.46
N ARG A 230 4.24 -3.51 -9.16
CA ARG A 230 3.26 -4.39 -8.52
C ARG A 230 1.83 -4.10 -8.99
N MET A 231 1.45 -2.83 -9.20
CA MET A 231 0.13 -2.42 -9.68
C MET A 231 -0.03 -2.62 -11.19
N GLY A 232 0.97 -2.32 -11.99
CA GLY A 232 0.98 -2.61 -13.44
C GLY A 232 0.75 -4.08 -13.71
N ASN A 233 1.09 -4.88 -12.73
CA ASN A 233 0.77 -6.29 -12.67
C ASN A 233 -0.73 -6.61 -12.39
N ILE A 234 -1.55 -5.68 -11.97
CA ILE A 234 -2.97 -5.90 -11.64
C ILE A 234 -3.89 -5.28 -12.69
N ASP A 235 -3.62 -4.07 -13.14
CA ASP A 235 -4.54 -3.26 -13.94
C ASP A 235 -4.20 -3.19 -15.44
N GLY A 236 -3.10 -3.81 -15.88
CA GLY A 236 -2.58 -3.67 -17.25
C GLY A 236 -1.83 -2.35 -17.47
N GLU A 237 -1.28 -2.17 -18.68
CA GLU A 237 -0.54 -0.96 -19.03
C GLU A 237 -1.45 0.27 -19.15
N HIS A 238 -1.71 0.96 -18.05
CA HIS A 238 -2.31 2.28 -18.06
C HIS A 238 -1.20 3.33 -17.90
N GLY A 239 -0.82 3.91 -19.00
CA GLY A 239 -0.03 5.13 -19.22
C GLY A 239 0.53 5.91 -18.02
N GLY A 240 1.34 5.27 -17.15
CA GLY A 240 2.06 5.96 -16.10
C GLY A 240 1.26 6.39 -14.86
N GLN A 241 -0.05 6.18 -14.81
CA GLN A 241 -0.89 6.54 -13.68
C GLN A 241 -1.38 5.32 -12.92
N PHE A 242 -1.36 5.37 -11.57
CA PHE A 242 -1.91 4.32 -10.72
C PHE A 242 -2.43 4.88 -9.38
N ALA A 243 -3.33 4.14 -8.75
CA ALA A 243 -3.86 4.50 -7.43
C ALA A 243 -2.83 4.27 -6.33
N MET A 244 -2.60 5.27 -5.48
CA MET A 244 -1.78 5.16 -4.26
C MET A 244 -2.51 5.88 -3.13
N PRO A 245 -3.47 5.23 -2.47
CA PRO A 245 -4.31 5.84 -1.44
C PRO A 245 -3.59 5.93 -0.08
N LEU A 246 -2.31 6.25 -0.11
CA LEU A 246 -1.47 6.43 1.08
C LEU A 246 -1.49 7.89 1.51
N THR A 247 -1.71 8.14 2.80
CA THR A 247 -1.49 9.45 3.38
C THR A 247 0.01 9.72 3.53
N GLN A 248 0.38 10.99 3.76
CA GLN A 248 1.77 11.33 4.09
C GLN A 248 2.24 10.63 5.37
N GLN A 249 1.33 10.38 6.32
CA GLN A 249 1.63 9.62 7.53
C GLN A 249 1.90 8.14 7.22
N ASP A 250 1.13 7.50 6.33
CA ASP A 250 1.40 6.12 5.91
C ASP A 250 2.76 5.99 5.21
N LEU A 251 3.09 6.95 4.35
CA LEU A 251 4.40 7.01 3.69
C LEU A 251 5.53 7.22 4.71
N ALA A 252 5.33 8.09 5.70
CA ALA A 252 6.30 8.34 6.76
C ALA A 252 6.54 7.06 7.59
N GLU A 253 5.48 6.37 7.97
CA GLU A 253 5.55 5.11 8.72
C GLU A 253 6.16 3.95 7.91
N ALA A 254 5.98 3.93 6.58
CA ALA A 254 6.60 2.94 5.72
C ALA A 254 8.08 3.21 5.47
N LEU A 255 8.46 4.49 5.32
CA LEU A 255 9.79 4.88 4.89
C LEU A 255 10.72 5.34 6.03
N GLY A 256 10.23 5.32 7.29
CA GLY A 256 11.02 5.76 8.45
C GLY A 256 11.36 7.25 8.40
N LEU A 257 10.42 8.08 7.93
CA LEU A 257 10.56 9.53 7.77
C LEU A 257 9.48 10.26 8.57
N THR A 258 9.52 11.60 8.60
CA THR A 258 8.41 12.40 9.08
C THR A 258 7.46 12.78 7.92
N ALA A 259 6.18 13.02 8.22
CA ALA A 259 5.21 13.44 7.20
C ALA A 259 5.62 14.76 6.52
N VAL A 260 6.24 15.69 7.27
CA VAL A 260 6.78 16.95 6.74
C VAL A 260 7.91 16.70 5.74
N HIS A 261 8.81 15.78 6.07
CA HIS A 261 9.91 15.41 5.18
C HIS A 261 9.38 14.76 3.89
N ILE A 262 8.39 13.85 4.00
CA ILE A 262 7.69 13.27 2.84
C ILE A 262 7.13 14.37 1.95
N ASN A 263 6.38 15.33 2.53
CA ASN A 263 5.76 16.43 1.78
C ASN A 263 6.81 17.25 1.00
N ARG A 264 7.90 17.62 1.67
CA ARG A 264 8.99 18.40 1.04
C ARG A 264 9.60 17.66 -0.16
N VAL A 265 9.93 16.37 0.02
CA VAL A 265 10.57 15.59 -1.07
C VAL A 265 9.59 15.35 -2.21
N VAL A 266 8.33 15.01 -1.91
CA VAL A 266 7.29 14.85 -2.95
C VAL A 266 7.11 16.13 -3.75
N ARG A 267 7.01 17.31 -3.09
CA ARG A 267 6.91 18.61 -3.78
C ARG A 267 8.14 18.88 -4.66
N GLN A 268 9.33 18.48 -4.23
CA GLN A 268 10.54 18.61 -5.03
C GLN A 268 10.47 17.75 -6.29
N LEU A 269 10.11 16.46 -6.19
CA LEU A 269 9.95 15.58 -7.35
C LEU A 269 8.86 16.09 -8.32
N MET A 270 7.76 16.66 -7.79
CA MET A 270 6.72 17.29 -8.60
C MET A 270 7.25 18.54 -9.32
N LYS A 271 8.02 19.41 -8.65
CA LYS A 271 8.64 20.60 -9.25
C LYS A 271 9.62 20.24 -10.37
N GLU A 272 10.35 19.15 -10.22
CA GLU A 272 11.27 18.59 -11.21
C GLU A 272 10.56 17.85 -12.34
N ARG A 273 9.21 17.76 -12.29
CA ARG A 273 8.37 17.08 -13.29
C ARG A 273 8.70 15.58 -13.44
N VAL A 274 9.15 14.94 -12.38
CA VAL A 274 9.39 13.49 -12.36
C VAL A 274 8.07 12.74 -12.17
N LEU A 275 7.20 13.25 -11.29
CA LEU A 275 5.88 12.67 -10.98
C LEU A 275 4.87 13.74 -10.57
N GLU A 276 3.61 13.39 -10.54
CA GLU A 276 2.51 14.12 -9.90
C GLU A 276 1.75 13.22 -8.93
N ILE A 277 1.38 13.77 -7.76
CA ILE A 277 0.52 13.09 -6.79
C ILE A 277 -0.68 13.99 -6.51
N SER A 278 -1.87 13.49 -6.81
CA SER A 278 -3.13 14.20 -6.58
C SER A 278 -4.26 13.23 -6.27
N LYS A 279 -5.04 13.53 -5.23
CA LYS A 279 -6.25 12.78 -4.85
C LYS A 279 -6.05 11.26 -4.74
N GLY A 280 -4.91 10.83 -4.20
CA GLY A 280 -4.59 9.39 -4.06
C GLY A 280 -4.21 8.69 -5.36
N GLN A 281 -3.84 9.46 -6.39
CA GLN A 281 -3.31 8.97 -7.66
C GLN A 281 -1.87 9.46 -7.83
N VAL A 282 -1.01 8.61 -8.37
CA VAL A 282 0.34 8.96 -8.81
C VAL A 282 0.39 8.89 -10.32
N THR A 283 0.90 9.95 -10.94
CA THR A 283 1.23 9.96 -12.36
C THR A 283 2.75 10.09 -12.49
N VAL A 284 3.40 9.11 -13.07
CA VAL A 284 4.84 9.15 -13.37
C VAL A 284 5.02 9.88 -14.70
N LEU A 285 5.62 11.06 -14.65
CA LEU A 285 5.84 11.91 -15.83
C LEU A 285 7.15 11.53 -16.54
N ASP A 286 8.18 11.18 -15.78
CA ASP A 286 9.47 10.71 -16.30
C ASP A 286 9.91 9.44 -15.56
N LEU A 287 9.62 8.29 -16.15
CA LEU A 287 9.95 7.00 -15.57
C LEU A 287 11.46 6.74 -15.52
N SER A 288 12.20 7.23 -16.52
CA SER A 288 13.66 7.06 -16.59
C SER A 288 14.34 7.79 -15.44
N ALA A 289 14.01 9.07 -15.27
CA ALA A 289 14.51 9.86 -14.15
C ALA A 289 14.09 9.29 -12.79
N LEU A 290 12.84 8.79 -12.66
CA LEU A 290 12.38 8.18 -11.43
C LEU A 290 13.17 6.92 -11.07
N LYS A 291 13.42 6.03 -12.05
CA LYS A 291 14.22 4.81 -11.88
C LYS A 291 15.68 5.12 -11.55
N GLU A 292 16.27 6.15 -12.18
CA GLU A 292 17.62 6.60 -11.89
C GLU A 292 17.75 7.14 -10.45
N ILE A 293 16.82 8.00 -10.00
CA ILE A 293 16.78 8.52 -8.63
C ILE A 293 16.65 7.37 -7.63
N ALA A 294 15.84 6.36 -7.94
CA ALA A 294 15.57 5.22 -7.08
C ALA A 294 16.70 4.18 -7.06
N GLU A 295 17.61 4.20 -8.03
CA GLU A 295 18.49 3.07 -8.37
C GLU A 295 17.67 1.77 -8.45
N PHE A 296 16.54 1.83 -9.20
CA PHE A 296 15.53 0.79 -9.15
C PHE A 296 15.85 -0.37 -10.08
N ASP A 297 16.04 -1.54 -9.48
CA ASP A 297 16.11 -2.83 -10.15
C ASP A 297 14.92 -3.70 -9.69
N PRO A 298 13.99 -4.08 -10.60
CA PRO A 298 12.83 -4.90 -10.26
C PRO A 298 13.15 -6.37 -10.04
N SER A 299 14.38 -6.83 -10.14
CA SER A 299 14.77 -8.24 -10.08
C SER A 299 14.28 -8.96 -8.83
N TYR A 300 14.21 -8.26 -7.68
CA TYR A 300 13.70 -8.81 -6.42
C TYR A 300 12.19 -9.09 -6.41
N LEU A 301 11.45 -8.57 -7.38
CA LEU A 301 10.02 -8.89 -7.57
C LEU A 301 9.79 -10.20 -8.32
N HIS A 302 10.86 -10.83 -8.84
CA HIS A 302 10.84 -12.12 -9.51
C HIS A 302 9.71 -12.25 -10.56
N ALA A 303 9.47 -11.18 -11.35
CA ALA A 303 8.37 -11.12 -12.33
C ALA A 303 8.60 -11.95 -13.61
N GLN A 304 9.73 -12.69 -13.69
CA GLN A 304 10.01 -13.58 -14.82
C GLN A 304 9.26 -14.91 -14.67
N SER A 305 8.85 -15.50 -15.80
CA SER A 305 8.13 -16.78 -15.79
C SER A 305 8.93 -17.89 -15.10
N ILE A 306 8.25 -18.64 -14.23
CA ILE A 306 8.82 -19.78 -13.51
C ILE A 306 8.80 -21.05 -14.40
N ASP A 307 7.95 -21.10 -15.42
CA ASP A 307 7.76 -22.26 -16.29
C ASP A 307 8.92 -22.47 -17.28
N THR A 308 9.87 -21.53 -17.34
CA THR A 308 11.00 -21.58 -18.28
C THR A 308 12.30 -22.12 -17.65
N GLN A 309 12.25 -22.62 -16.44
CA GLN A 309 13.34 -23.29 -15.74
C GLN A 309 12.93 -24.73 -15.46
#